data_964e5d7c28ba8dbcfe8fe03a12bd08c2
#
_entry.id   964e5d7c28ba8dbcfe8fe03a12bd08c2
#
_cell.length_a   1.000
_cell.length_b   1.000
_cell.length_c   1.000
_cell.angle_alpha   90.00
_cell.angle_beta   90.00
_cell.angle_gamma   90.00
#
_symmetry.space_group_name_H-M   'P 1'
#
loop_
_entity.id
_entity.type
_entity.pdbx_description
1 polymer ?
#
loop_
_entity_poly.entity_id
_entity_poly.type
_entity_poly.pdbx_seq_one_letter_code
_entity_poly.pdbx_strand_id
1 'polypeptide(L)'
;FFLAICWAGGRAWAQDIGVKTNILYWATSTPNLGFEFGLGKRTTLDLAGGYNPWTLDREANRKIRHWMVMPEFRYWLCERFNGHFFGVHSGYAFYNLSGVRIPFRGKSTKDHRYQGWATGLGLSYGYNWILGKRWNLEATLGFGYVYTNYDKYDCATCGKFRGSQDKHYFGPTKAGISIIYMIK
;
A
#
# COMPACT_ATOMS: atom_id res chain seq x y z
N PHE A 1 -25.01 -18.03 -29.59
CA PHE A 1 -24.88 -17.10 -28.45
C PHE A 1 -23.98 -15.96 -28.86
N PHE A 2 -24.59 -14.85 -29.30
CA PHE A 2 -23.89 -13.62 -29.66
C PHE A 2 -23.59 -12.82 -28.40
N LEU A 3 -22.34 -12.66 -28.06
CA LEU A 3 -21.90 -11.65 -27.11
C LEU A 3 -22.03 -10.27 -27.80
N ALA A 4 -23.07 -9.54 -27.47
CA ALA A 4 -23.20 -8.13 -27.84
C ALA A 4 -22.21 -7.34 -27.00
N ILE A 5 -21.05 -7.04 -27.57
CA ILE A 5 -20.14 -6.02 -27.02
C ILE A 5 -20.81 -4.68 -27.29
N CYS A 6 -21.51 -4.14 -26.29
CA CYS A 6 -21.96 -2.75 -26.31
C CYS A 6 -20.74 -1.84 -26.32
N TRP A 7 -20.34 -1.41 -27.50
CA TRP A 7 -19.51 -0.23 -27.67
C TRP A 7 -20.36 0.99 -27.26
N ALA A 8 -20.34 1.33 -25.98
CA ALA A 8 -20.85 2.61 -25.52
C ALA A 8 -19.92 3.69 -26.06
N GLY A 9 -20.45 4.44 -27.02
CA GLY A 9 -19.78 5.57 -27.67
C GLY A 9 -19.17 6.50 -26.62
N GLY A 10 -17.88 6.75 -26.73
CA GLY A 10 -17.10 7.55 -25.82
C GLY A 10 -17.60 9.00 -25.76
N ARG A 11 -18.33 9.33 -24.73
CA ARG A 11 -18.20 10.65 -24.14
C ARG A 11 -16.84 10.62 -23.45
N ALA A 12 -15.92 11.45 -23.92
CA ALA A 12 -14.66 11.74 -23.23
C ALA A 12 -15.04 12.34 -21.87
N TRP A 13 -15.16 11.47 -20.87
CA TRP A 13 -15.18 11.88 -19.48
C TRP A 13 -13.78 12.42 -19.25
N ALA A 14 -13.68 13.70 -18.91
CA ALA A 14 -12.41 14.23 -18.41
C ALA A 14 -12.01 13.29 -17.26
N GLN A 15 -11.02 12.43 -17.52
CA GLN A 15 -10.50 11.49 -16.53
C GLN A 15 -9.73 12.36 -15.55
N ASP A 16 -10.36 12.65 -14.40
CA ASP A 16 -9.62 13.28 -13.33
C ASP A 16 -8.62 12.26 -12.83
N ILE A 17 -7.36 12.63 -12.89
CA ILE A 17 -6.23 11.83 -12.41
C ILE A 17 -5.67 12.55 -11.19
N GLY A 18 -5.61 11.84 -10.08
CA GLY A 18 -4.92 12.30 -8.87
C GLY A 18 -3.57 11.63 -8.74
N VAL A 19 -2.54 12.42 -8.50
CA VAL A 19 -1.22 11.92 -8.07
C VAL A 19 -1.12 12.14 -6.58
N LYS A 20 -0.76 11.10 -5.82
CA LYS A 20 -0.73 11.17 -4.37
C LYS A 20 0.53 10.58 -3.75
N THR A 21 0.83 11.09 -2.57
CA THR A 21 1.88 10.54 -1.71
C THR A 21 1.38 10.45 -0.27
N ASN A 22 1.70 9.35 0.40
CA ASN A 22 1.32 9.10 1.79
C ASN A 22 2.43 9.60 2.73
N ILE A 23 2.11 10.57 3.57
CA ILE A 23 3.05 11.20 4.49
C ILE A 23 3.53 10.20 5.57
N LEU A 24 2.68 9.27 6.01
CA LEU A 24 3.07 8.28 7.03
C LEU A 24 4.18 7.36 6.54
N TYR A 25 4.25 7.08 5.24
CA TYR A 25 5.35 6.30 4.66
C TYR A 25 6.66 7.08 4.61
N TRP A 26 6.60 8.39 4.43
CA TRP A 26 7.78 9.24 4.54
C TRP A 26 8.36 9.26 5.95
N ALA A 27 7.51 9.19 6.99
CA ALA A 27 7.97 9.07 8.38
C ALA A 27 8.76 7.76 8.62
N THR A 28 8.53 6.73 7.82
CA THR A 28 9.32 5.48 7.82
C THR A 28 10.42 5.45 6.75
N SER A 29 10.76 6.61 6.19
CA SER A 29 11.74 6.77 5.10
C SER A 29 11.43 5.88 3.88
N THR A 30 10.14 5.67 3.58
CA THR A 30 9.67 4.91 2.43
C THR A 30 9.09 5.86 1.37
N PRO A 31 9.85 6.24 0.34
CA PRO A 31 9.32 6.92 -0.82
C PRO A 31 8.14 6.15 -1.41
N ASN A 32 7.06 6.87 -1.69
CA ASN A 32 5.83 6.27 -2.20
C ASN A 32 5.13 7.23 -3.17
N LEU A 33 4.47 6.65 -4.13
CA LEU A 33 3.71 7.36 -5.13
C LEU A 33 2.44 6.55 -5.46
N GLY A 34 1.33 7.26 -5.64
CA GLY A 34 0.08 6.67 -6.07
C GLY A 34 -0.54 7.47 -7.21
N PHE A 35 -1.29 6.76 -8.04
CA PHE A 35 -2.09 7.33 -9.11
C PHE A 35 -3.53 6.88 -8.92
N GLU A 36 -4.44 7.83 -8.87
CA GLU A 36 -5.86 7.54 -8.74
C GLU A 36 -6.60 8.00 -9.99
N PHE A 37 -7.32 7.09 -10.61
CA PHE A 37 -8.02 7.28 -11.87
C PHE A 37 -9.53 7.29 -11.64
N GLY A 38 -10.21 8.33 -12.10
CA GLY A 38 -11.66 8.37 -12.10
C GLY A 38 -12.24 7.40 -13.14
N LEU A 39 -12.95 6.36 -12.71
CA LEU A 39 -13.61 5.39 -13.59
C LEU A 39 -15.07 5.77 -13.88
N GLY A 40 -15.68 6.50 -12.98
CA GLY A 40 -17.08 6.90 -13.10
C GLY A 40 -17.41 8.10 -12.21
N LYS A 41 -18.68 8.42 -12.06
CA LYS A 41 -19.13 9.55 -11.22
C LYS A 41 -18.78 9.37 -9.75
N ARG A 42 -18.78 8.13 -9.27
CA ARG A 42 -18.55 7.76 -7.85
C ARG A 42 -17.54 6.65 -7.68
N THR A 43 -16.78 6.32 -8.71
CA THR A 43 -15.82 5.21 -8.64
C THR A 43 -14.46 5.65 -9.12
N THR A 44 -13.42 5.23 -8.40
CA THR A 44 -12.02 5.46 -8.75
C THR A 44 -11.20 4.17 -8.56
N LEU A 45 -10.09 4.08 -9.28
CA LEU A 45 -9.07 3.07 -9.10
C LEU A 45 -7.79 3.76 -8.62
N ASP A 46 -7.32 3.39 -7.46
CA ASP A 46 -6.07 3.85 -6.87
C ASP A 46 -4.99 2.78 -7.03
N LEU A 47 -3.84 3.16 -7.56
CA LEU A 47 -2.65 2.33 -7.69
C LEU A 47 -1.51 2.98 -6.90
N ALA A 48 -1.25 2.48 -5.70
CA ALA A 48 -0.17 2.98 -4.86
C ALA A 48 1.01 2.03 -4.85
N GLY A 49 2.22 2.59 -4.90
CA GLY A 49 3.48 1.86 -4.79
C GLY A 49 4.41 2.52 -3.79
N GLY A 50 5.20 1.71 -3.09
CA GLY A 50 6.26 2.18 -2.19
C GLY A 50 7.53 1.36 -2.36
N TYR A 51 8.66 2.04 -2.24
CA TYR A 51 9.96 1.41 -2.37
C TYR A 51 10.92 1.93 -1.30
N ASN A 52 11.48 1.02 -0.52
CA ASN A 52 12.46 1.35 0.50
C ASN A 52 13.77 0.59 0.24
N PRO A 53 14.80 1.26 -0.32
CA PRO A 53 16.09 0.64 -0.63
C PRO A 53 17.09 0.68 0.53
N TRP A 54 16.75 1.31 1.66
CA TRP A 54 17.74 1.70 2.65
C TRP A 54 18.36 0.54 3.43
N THR A 55 19.65 0.61 3.57
CA THR A 55 20.44 -0.16 4.54
C THR A 55 20.86 0.83 5.63
N LEU A 56 20.27 0.70 6.82
CA LEU A 56 20.47 1.64 7.93
C LEU A 56 21.87 1.55 8.52
N ASP A 57 22.44 0.36 8.51
CA ASP A 57 23.78 0.09 9.05
C ASP A 57 24.39 -1.10 8.29
N ARG A 58 25.54 -0.88 7.67
CA ARG A 58 26.24 -1.90 6.89
C ARG A 58 26.98 -2.89 7.76
N GLU A 59 27.58 -2.44 8.87
CA GLU A 59 28.35 -3.28 9.80
C GLU A 59 27.43 -4.20 10.59
N ALA A 60 26.34 -3.67 11.15
CA ALA A 60 25.33 -4.45 11.86
C ALA A 60 24.29 -5.11 10.93
N ASN A 61 24.44 -4.97 9.61
CA ASN A 61 23.53 -5.48 8.58
C ASN A 61 22.05 -5.15 8.83
N ARG A 62 21.80 -3.95 9.36
CA ARG A 62 20.43 -3.45 9.58
C ARG A 62 19.82 -3.02 8.27
N LYS A 63 18.77 -3.73 7.82
CA LYS A 63 18.11 -3.49 6.53
C LYS A 63 16.61 -3.39 6.72
N ILE A 64 16.00 -2.38 6.06
CA ILE A 64 14.56 -2.25 5.90
C ILE A 64 14.30 -2.12 4.39
N ARG A 65 14.62 -3.17 3.65
CA ARG A 65 14.40 -3.16 2.20
C ARG A 65 13.06 -3.80 1.90
N HIS A 66 12.18 -3.04 1.29
CA HIS A 66 10.90 -3.57 0.81
C HIS A 66 10.40 -2.77 -0.39
N TRP A 67 9.59 -3.42 -1.18
CA TRP A 67 8.73 -2.76 -2.14
C TRP A 67 7.32 -3.31 -2.02
N MET A 68 6.36 -2.48 -2.33
CA MET A 68 4.96 -2.88 -2.29
C MET A 68 4.16 -2.19 -3.39
N VAL A 69 3.13 -2.88 -3.85
CA VAL A 69 2.10 -2.35 -4.74
C VAL A 69 0.74 -2.66 -4.15
N MET A 70 -0.14 -1.68 -4.16
CA MET A 70 -1.45 -1.77 -3.54
C MET A 70 -2.52 -1.16 -4.45
N PRO A 71 -3.12 -1.95 -5.34
CA PRO A 71 -4.31 -1.54 -6.06
C PRO A 71 -5.53 -1.50 -5.14
N GLU A 72 -6.37 -0.49 -5.30
CA GLU A 72 -7.59 -0.29 -4.54
C GLU A 72 -8.71 0.25 -5.42
N PHE A 73 -9.84 -0.43 -5.43
CA PHE A 73 -11.07 0.07 -6.03
C PHE A 73 -11.88 0.80 -4.98
N ARG A 74 -12.35 2.02 -5.29
CA ARG A 74 -13.03 2.91 -4.37
C ARG A 74 -14.41 3.30 -4.86
N TYR A 75 -15.35 3.35 -3.93
CA TYR A 75 -16.69 3.87 -4.13
C TYR A 75 -16.91 5.09 -3.22
N TRP A 76 -17.26 6.21 -3.82
CA TRP A 76 -17.49 7.49 -3.17
C TRP A 76 -18.97 7.69 -2.86
N LEU A 77 -19.27 8.14 -1.64
CA LEU A 77 -20.67 8.37 -1.24
C LEU A 77 -21.30 9.58 -1.91
N CYS A 78 -20.50 10.60 -2.20
CA CYS A 78 -20.92 11.79 -2.94
C CYS A 78 -20.38 11.78 -4.37
N GLU A 79 -19.38 12.58 -4.64
CA GLU A 79 -18.67 12.66 -5.91
C GLU A 79 -17.26 12.10 -5.74
N ARG A 80 -16.65 11.66 -6.84
CA ARG A 80 -15.24 11.21 -6.81
C ARG A 80 -14.33 12.32 -6.29
N PHE A 81 -13.32 11.93 -5.53
CA PHE A 81 -12.34 12.82 -4.87
C PHE A 81 -12.94 13.79 -3.85
N ASN A 82 -14.15 13.56 -3.36
CA ASN A 82 -14.80 14.42 -2.38
C ASN A 82 -15.54 13.62 -1.30
N GLY A 83 -15.21 13.89 -0.04
CA GLY A 83 -15.87 13.31 1.11
C GLY A 83 -15.52 11.86 1.42
N HIS A 84 -16.49 11.09 1.86
CA HIS A 84 -16.33 9.72 2.31
C HIS A 84 -16.23 8.73 1.16
N PHE A 85 -15.37 7.73 1.30
CA PHE A 85 -15.31 6.59 0.40
C PHE A 85 -15.08 5.27 1.14
N PHE A 86 -15.53 4.21 0.51
CA PHE A 86 -15.19 2.84 0.85
C PHE A 86 -14.36 2.24 -0.26
N GLY A 87 -13.40 1.40 0.09
CA GLY A 87 -12.54 0.75 -0.87
C GLY A 87 -12.34 -0.74 -0.59
N VAL A 88 -12.04 -1.46 -1.65
CA VAL A 88 -11.52 -2.82 -1.60
C VAL A 88 -10.09 -2.76 -2.12
N HIS A 89 -9.13 -3.10 -1.29
CA HIS A 89 -7.72 -3.10 -1.67
C HIS A 89 -7.14 -4.49 -1.63
N SER A 90 -6.25 -4.76 -2.55
CA SER A 90 -5.32 -5.87 -2.46
C SER A 90 -3.89 -5.32 -2.37
N GLY A 91 -2.97 -6.17 -1.97
CA GLY A 91 -1.59 -5.75 -1.85
C GLY A 91 -0.63 -6.90 -2.09
N TYR A 92 0.51 -6.57 -2.68
CA TYR A 92 1.66 -7.44 -2.76
C TYR A 92 2.90 -6.69 -2.31
N ALA A 93 3.66 -7.30 -1.42
CA ALA A 93 4.90 -6.73 -0.91
C ALA A 93 5.99 -7.79 -0.84
N PHE A 94 7.20 -7.40 -1.17
CA PHE A 94 8.41 -8.16 -0.91
C PHE A 94 9.26 -7.42 0.10
N TYR A 95 9.75 -8.12 1.11
CA TYR A 95 10.51 -7.51 2.18
C TYR A 95 11.76 -8.32 2.57
N ASN A 96 12.81 -7.59 2.96
CA ASN A 96 14.03 -8.12 3.52
C ASN A 96 14.39 -7.27 4.74
N LEU A 97 14.10 -7.83 5.91
CA LEU A 97 14.20 -7.14 7.20
C LEU A 97 15.26 -7.83 8.06
N SER A 98 16.23 -7.07 8.56
CA SER A 98 17.29 -7.56 9.42
C SER A 98 17.67 -6.52 10.47
N GLY A 99 17.87 -6.95 11.71
CA GLY A 99 18.40 -6.10 12.78
C GLY A 99 17.50 -4.94 13.23
N VAL A 100 16.22 -4.93 12.86
CA VAL A 100 15.28 -3.83 13.14
C VAL A 100 14.18 -4.26 14.08
N ARG A 101 13.87 -3.43 15.07
CA ARG A 101 12.75 -3.64 15.97
C ARG A 101 11.45 -3.18 15.30
N ILE A 102 10.60 -4.13 14.93
CA ILE A 102 9.27 -3.83 14.40
C ILE A 102 8.31 -3.72 15.59
N PRO A 103 7.61 -2.58 15.79
CA PRO A 103 6.51 -2.51 16.73
C PRO A 103 5.51 -3.63 16.40
N PHE A 104 4.96 -4.29 17.38
CA PHE A 104 4.02 -5.43 17.27
C PHE A 104 4.61 -6.81 16.96
N ARG A 105 5.91 -6.98 16.70
CA ARG A 105 6.52 -8.30 16.38
C ARG A 105 7.53 -8.82 17.41
N GLY A 106 7.74 -8.17 18.53
CA GLY A 106 8.59 -8.65 19.62
C GLY A 106 10.12 -8.61 19.35
N LYS A 107 10.92 -9.20 20.25
CA LYS A 107 12.39 -9.15 20.24
C LYS A 107 13.06 -9.92 19.08
N SER A 108 12.33 -10.81 18.42
CA SER A 108 12.87 -11.78 17.44
C SER A 108 13.50 -11.15 16.17
N THR A 109 13.13 -9.94 15.80
CA THR A 109 13.63 -9.29 14.58
C THR A 109 15.01 -8.62 14.76
N LYS A 110 15.51 -8.49 15.98
CA LYS A 110 16.87 -7.96 16.23
C LYS A 110 17.96 -8.94 15.85
N ASP A 111 17.73 -10.24 16.14
CA ASP A 111 18.76 -11.27 16.08
C ASP A 111 18.64 -12.16 14.83
N HIS A 112 17.59 -11.98 14.02
CA HIS A 112 17.28 -12.82 12.88
C HIS A 112 17.01 -11.97 11.64
N ARG A 113 17.32 -12.54 10.47
CA ARG A 113 16.97 -11.98 9.17
C ARG A 113 15.70 -12.66 8.66
N TYR A 114 14.76 -11.85 8.19
CA TYR A 114 13.50 -12.29 7.57
C TYR A 114 13.44 -11.78 6.14
N GLN A 115 13.34 -12.69 5.22
CA GLN A 115 13.15 -12.36 3.81
C GLN A 115 11.93 -13.12 3.30
N GLY A 116 11.00 -12.39 2.66
CA GLY A 116 9.79 -13.03 2.18
C GLY A 116 8.91 -12.10 1.39
N TRP A 117 7.75 -12.61 1.08
CA TRP A 117 6.69 -11.86 0.42
C TRP A 117 5.40 -11.94 1.22
N ALA A 118 4.55 -10.96 1.00
CA ALA A 118 3.22 -10.90 1.59
C ALA A 118 2.22 -10.49 0.53
N THR A 119 1.04 -11.09 0.58
CA THR A 119 -0.12 -10.68 -0.20
C THR A 119 -1.33 -10.56 0.70
N GLY A 120 -2.25 -9.68 0.37
CA GLY A 120 -3.41 -9.46 1.19
C GLY A 120 -4.58 -8.85 0.44
N LEU A 121 -5.73 -8.95 1.09
CA LEU A 121 -6.99 -8.36 0.65
C LEU A 121 -7.66 -7.71 1.85
N GLY A 122 -8.25 -6.53 1.66
CA GLY A 122 -8.92 -5.82 2.74
C GLY A 122 -9.93 -4.80 2.27
N LEU A 123 -10.68 -4.30 3.24
CA LEU A 123 -11.61 -3.20 3.07
C LEU A 123 -10.98 -1.94 3.66
N SER A 124 -11.24 -0.82 3.05
CA SER A 124 -10.80 0.48 3.52
C SER A 124 -11.96 1.45 3.62
N TYR A 125 -11.79 2.41 4.49
CA TYR A 125 -12.64 3.56 4.63
C TYR A 125 -11.76 4.80 4.73
N GLY A 126 -12.18 5.87 4.08
CA GLY A 126 -11.44 7.12 4.12
C GLY A 126 -12.30 8.33 3.89
N TYR A 127 -11.67 9.47 4.10
CA TYR A 127 -12.24 10.78 3.87
C TYR A 127 -11.26 11.66 3.11
N ASN A 128 -11.76 12.38 2.13
CA ASN A 128 -10.99 13.31 1.32
C ASN A 128 -11.50 14.74 1.52
N TRP A 129 -10.59 15.64 1.90
CA TRP A 129 -10.81 17.07 2.05
C TRP A 129 -10.28 17.81 0.83
N ILE A 130 -11.12 18.60 0.18
CA ILE A 130 -10.71 19.49 -0.89
C ILE A 130 -10.09 20.73 -0.25
N LEU A 131 -8.76 20.92 -0.36
CA LEU A 131 -8.05 22.07 0.18
C LEU A 131 -8.02 23.26 -0.80
N GLY A 132 -8.23 22.97 -2.08
CA GLY A 132 -8.21 24.00 -3.10
C GLY A 132 -8.49 23.45 -4.49
N LYS A 133 -8.20 24.24 -5.53
CA LYS A 133 -8.53 23.86 -6.92
C LYS A 133 -7.86 22.58 -7.43
N ARG A 134 -6.72 22.20 -6.86
CA ARG A 134 -5.90 21.07 -7.30
C ARG A 134 -5.34 20.23 -6.16
N TRP A 135 -5.54 20.62 -4.92
CA TRP A 135 -4.96 19.96 -3.77
C TRP A 135 -6.03 19.38 -2.87
N ASN A 136 -5.87 18.12 -2.55
CA ASN A 136 -6.71 17.40 -1.60
C ASN A 136 -5.84 16.77 -0.52
N LEU A 137 -6.43 16.60 0.65
CA LEU A 137 -5.88 15.83 1.76
C LEU A 137 -6.78 14.62 1.98
N GLU A 138 -6.19 13.46 2.17
CA GLU A 138 -6.93 12.21 2.39
C GLU A 138 -6.45 11.51 3.65
N ALA A 139 -7.39 11.05 4.47
CA ALA A 139 -7.12 10.10 5.54
C ALA A 139 -7.80 8.76 5.22
N THR A 140 -7.06 7.66 5.36
CA THR A 140 -7.54 6.31 5.03
C THR A 140 -7.12 5.32 6.10
N LEU A 141 -8.05 4.43 6.47
CA LEU A 141 -7.80 3.25 7.29
C LEU A 141 -8.34 2.02 6.58
N GLY A 142 -7.61 0.91 6.68
CA GLY A 142 -8.02 -0.36 6.09
C GLY A 142 -7.75 -1.53 7.00
N PHE A 143 -8.64 -2.49 6.96
CA PHE A 143 -8.56 -3.77 7.68
C PHE A 143 -8.69 -4.90 6.69
N GLY A 144 -7.98 -5.98 6.94
CA GLY A 144 -8.01 -7.11 6.03
C GLY A 144 -7.19 -8.29 6.49
N TYR A 145 -7.03 -9.21 5.58
CA TYR A 145 -6.27 -10.43 5.75
C TYR A 145 -5.00 -10.38 4.93
N VAL A 146 -3.89 -10.78 5.54
CA VAL A 146 -2.58 -10.86 4.90
C VAL A 146 -2.00 -12.25 5.11
N TYR A 147 -1.61 -12.87 4.01
CA TYR A 147 -0.80 -14.07 3.99
C TYR A 147 0.64 -13.70 3.71
N THR A 148 1.57 -14.20 4.51
CA THR A 148 2.99 -13.98 4.31
C THR A 148 3.77 -15.28 4.41
N ASN A 149 4.67 -15.48 3.45
CA ASN A 149 5.63 -16.57 3.47
C ASN A 149 7.02 -15.94 3.59
N TYR A 150 7.82 -16.46 4.52
CA TYR A 150 9.15 -15.93 4.78
C TYR A 150 10.15 -16.98 5.21
N ASP A 151 11.39 -16.73 4.80
CA ASP A 151 12.57 -17.49 5.21
C ASP A 151 13.20 -16.84 6.43
N LYS A 152 13.50 -17.66 7.43
CA LYS A 152 14.17 -17.26 8.65
C LYS A 152 15.63 -17.69 8.64
N TYR A 153 16.54 -16.75 8.96
CA TYR A 153 17.97 -16.99 9.10
C TYR A 153 18.43 -16.66 10.52
N ASP A 154 19.36 -17.46 11.07
CA ASP A 154 19.80 -17.40 12.48
C ASP A 154 20.59 -16.15 12.85
N CYS A 155 21.13 -15.45 11.88
CA CYS A 155 22.01 -14.31 12.10
C CYS A 155 21.71 -13.22 11.08
N ALA A 156 21.95 -11.97 11.47
CA ALA A 156 21.77 -10.83 10.57
C ALA A 156 22.75 -10.88 9.38
N THR A 157 23.92 -11.47 9.52
CA THR A 157 25.03 -11.39 8.57
C THR A 157 25.38 -12.72 7.89
N CYS A 158 25.38 -13.84 8.61
CA CYS A 158 25.91 -15.14 8.14
C CYS A 158 25.11 -16.36 8.62
N GLY A 159 23.82 -16.21 8.90
CA GLY A 159 23.01 -17.26 9.50
C GLY A 159 22.69 -18.40 8.57
N LYS A 160 22.66 -19.62 9.13
CA LYS A 160 22.13 -20.80 8.47
C LYS A 160 20.62 -20.60 8.23
N PHE A 161 20.15 -21.04 7.08
CA PHE A 161 18.73 -21.16 6.78
C PHE A 161 18.06 -22.10 7.78
N ARG A 162 17.04 -21.63 8.48
CA ARG A 162 16.28 -22.43 9.46
C ARG A 162 15.00 -23.02 8.93
N GLY A 163 14.51 -22.53 7.82
CA GLY A 163 13.28 -22.99 7.18
C GLY A 163 12.37 -21.87 6.73
N SER A 164 11.47 -22.20 5.83
CA SER A 164 10.36 -21.33 5.41
C SER A 164 9.19 -21.47 6.38
N GLN A 165 8.56 -20.38 6.71
CA GLN A 165 7.40 -20.32 7.56
C GLN A 165 6.32 -19.43 6.93
N ASP A 166 5.07 -19.82 7.11
CA ASP A 166 3.92 -19.01 6.73
C ASP A 166 3.24 -18.43 7.95
N LYS A 167 2.63 -17.28 7.75
CA LYS A 167 1.85 -16.62 8.76
C LYS A 167 0.63 -15.96 8.16
N HIS A 168 -0.48 -16.16 8.83
CA HIS A 168 -1.74 -15.50 8.57
C HIS A 168 -1.91 -14.35 9.55
N TYR A 169 -2.29 -13.20 9.04
CA TYR A 169 -2.54 -12.01 9.84
C TYR A 169 -3.89 -11.42 9.47
N PHE A 170 -4.70 -11.13 10.47
CA PHE A 170 -5.94 -10.39 10.32
C PHE A 170 -5.87 -9.13 11.19
N GLY A 171 -6.09 -7.96 10.57
CA GLY A 171 -5.97 -6.69 11.29
C GLY A 171 -5.82 -5.50 10.35
N PRO A 172 -5.27 -4.36 10.86
CA PRO A 172 -5.00 -3.18 10.04
C PRO A 172 -4.02 -3.51 8.91
N THR A 173 -4.44 -3.26 7.66
CA THR A 173 -3.64 -3.53 6.45
C THR A 173 -3.22 -2.27 5.73
N LYS A 174 -3.92 -1.16 5.98
CA LYS A 174 -3.66 0.14 5.38
C LYS A 174 -3.90 1.25 6.39
N ALA A 175 -2.98 2.20 6.46
CA ALA A 175 -3.16 3.48 7.14
C ALA A 175 -2.48 4.56 6.33
N GLY A 176 -3.13 5.68 6.11
CA GLY A 176 -2.58 6.75 5.30
C GLY A 176 -3.13 8.12 5.63
N ILE A 177 -2.23 9.09 5.59
CA ILE A 177 -2.53 10.50 5.42
C ILE A 177 -1.83 10.91 4.14
N SER A 178 -2.58 11.22 3.09
CA SER A 178 -2.04 11.45 1.75
C SER A 178 -2.35 12.86 1.26
N ILE A 179 -1.37 13.47 0.61
CA ILE A 179 -1.58 14.67 -0.19
C ILE A 179 -1.80 14.24 -1.62
N ILE A 180 -2.83 14.79 -2.26
CA ILE A 180 -3.24 14.47 -3.63
C ILE A 180 -3.18 15.74 -4.46
N TYR A 181 -2.52 15.65 -5.61
CA TYR A 181 -2.54 16.67 -6.65
C TYR A 181 -3.39 16.22 -7.82
N MET A 182 -4.43 16.99 -8.14
CA MET A 182 -5.37 16.71 -9.23
C MET A 182 -4.82 17.21 -10.56
N ILE A 183 -4.62 16.29 -11.50
CA ILE A 183 -4.28 16.59 -12.90
C ILE A 183 -5.59 16.58 -13.68
N LYS A 184 -5.89 17.67 -14.35
CA LYS A 184 -7.04 17.75 -15.26
C LYS A 184 -6.66 17.30 -16.66
#